data_748ac7545eb5793f9854843e12f72814
#
_entry.id   748ac7545eb5793f9854843e12f72814
#
_cell.length_a   1.000
_cell.length_b   1.000
_cell.length_c   1.000
_cell.angle_alpha   90.00
_cell.angle_beta   90.00
_cell.angle_gamma   90.00
#
_symmetry.space_group_name_H-M   'P 1'
#
loop_
_entity.id
_entity.type
_entity.pdbx_description
1 polymer ?
#
loop_
_entity_poly.entity_id
_entity_poly.type
_entity_poly.pdbx_seq_one_letter_code
_entity_poly.pdbx_strand_id
1 'polypeptide(L)'
;MGVAVARARPGTLPGPVPDQVFRRHDVRGRYGDTLTLEGAHLLGRAMSAQARAEGAERVLLGRDGRLSSPALAHAMGEGLRAGGCDVIDLGLVPTPVLYFATHHYQDADAGVMVTGSHHPADYNGFKFVLGGHARGGAGLAGLRR
;
A
#
# COMPACT_ATOMS: atom_id res chain seq x y z
N MET A 1 13.33 3.79 22.94
CA MET A 1 12.13 4.62 22.77
C MET A 1 11.03 3.76 22.20
N GLY A 2 9.98 3.53 22.96
CA GLY A 2 8.85 2.74 22.51
C GLY A 2 8.11 3.47 21.39
N VAL A 3 7.99 2.81 20.22
CA VAL A 3 7.01 3.23 19.24
C VAL A 3 5.64 3.10 19.91
N ALA A 4 4.93 4.19 20.10
CA ALA A 4 3.55 4.13 20.51
C ALA A 4 2.78 3.44 19.38
N VAL A 5 2.60 2.14 19.50
CA VAL A 5 1.63 1.43 18.68
C VAL A 5 0.29 1.99 19.11
N ALA A 6 -0.32 2.81 18.28
CA ALA A 6 -1.68 3.22 18.50
C ALA A 6 -2.53 1.95 18.51
N ARG A 7 -2.87 1.47 19.72
CA ARG A 7 -3.80 0.37 19.86
C ARG A 7 -5.13 0.82 19.29
N ALA A 8 -5.66 0.07 18.36
CA ALA A 8 -7.04 0.26 17.95
C ALA A 8 -7.89 0.29 19.23
N ARG A 9 -8.73 1.30 19.36
CA ARG A 9 -9.62 1.41 20.52
C ARG A 9 -10.48 0.14 20.57
N PRO A 10 -10.54 -0.55 21.73
CA PRO A 10 -11.42 -1.70 21.85
C PRO A 10 -12.85 -1.29 21.49
N GLY A 11 -13.46 -1.98 20.53
CA GLY A 11 -14.86 -1.76 20.17
C GLY A 11 -15.13 -0.99 18.88
N THR A 12 -14.10 -0.50 18.19
CA THR A 12 -14.28 -0.01 16.82
C THR A 12 -14.01 -1.16 15.85
N LEU A 13 -15.07 -1.68 15.24
CA LEU A 13 -14.91 -2.47 14.04
C LEU A 13 -14.08 -1.65 13.05
N PRO A 14 -13.10 -2.27 12.36
CA PRO A 14 -12.39 -1.55 11.32
C PRO A 14 -13.41 -1.05 10.32
N GLY A 15 -13.61 0.26 10.30
CA GLY A 15 -14.44 0.90 9.30
C GLY A 15 -13.83 0.73 7.92
N PRO A 16 -14.63 0.90 6.86
CA PRO A 16 -14.09 0.98 5.51
C PRO A 16 -13.00 2.05 5.47
N VAL A 17 -12.01 1.85 4.60
CA VAL A 17 -10.94 2.84 4.40
C VAL A 17 -11.56 4.20 4.11
N PRO A 18 -11.24 5.26 4.89
CA PRO A 18 -11.88 6.56 4.70
C PRO A 18 -11.62 7.12 3.31
N ASP A 19 -12.63 7.73 2.69
CA ASP A 19 -12.49 8.33 1.36
C ASP A 19 -11.38 9.38 1.29
N GLN A 20 -11.16 10.10 2.37
CA GLN A 20 -10.17 11.18 2.44
C GLN A 20 -8.72 10.74 2.26
N VAL A 21 -8.41 9.44 2.42
CA VAL A 21 -7.05 8.93 2.19
C VAL A 21 -6.75 8.76 0.70
N PHE A 22 -7.76 8.66 -0.15
CA PHE A 22 -7.58 8.57 -1.59
C PHE A 22 -7.29 9.93 -2.17
N ARG A 23 -6.05 10.14 -2.61
CA ARG A 23 -5.56 11.38 -3.19
C ARG A 23 -5.43 11.24 -4.71
N ARG A 24 -5.14 12.36 -5.38
CA ARG A 24 -5.03 12.42 -6.84
C ARG A 24 -3.99 11.42 -7.40
N HIS A 25 -2.88 11.23 -6.69
CA HIS A 25 -1.77 10.41 -7.17
C HIS A 25 -1.45 9.21 -6.28
N ASP A 26 -2.05 9.13 -5.09
CA ASP A 26 -1.72 8.08 -4.11
C ASP A 26 -2.81 7.93 -3.05
N VAL A 27 -2.55 7.03 -2.11
CA VAL A 27 -3.28 6.92 -0.85
C VAL A 27 -2.41 7.51 0.24
N ARG A 28 -2.97 8.37 1.08
CA ARG A 28 -2.22 9.09 2.11
C ARG A 28 -3.06 9.34 3.34
N GLY A 29 -2.45 9.18 4.51
CA GLY A 29 -3.14 9.46 5.77
C GLY A 29 -2.18 9.52 6.95
N ARG A 30 -2.72 9.91 8.10
CA ARG A 30 -1.99 9.88 9.36
C ARG A 30 -2.00 8.45 9.90
N TYR A 31 -0.81 7.93 10.20
CA TYR A 31 -0.65 6.58 10.72
C TYR A 31 -1.34 6.41 12.08
N GLY A 32 -2.17 5.38 12.20
CA GLY A 32 -2.94 5.08 13.41
C GLY A 32 -4.26 5.82 13.52
N ASP A 33 -4.56 6.74 12.61
CA ASP A 33 -5.81 7.49 12.54
C ASP A 33 -6.55 7.13 11.24
N THR A 34 -6.28 7.85 10.15
CA THR A 34 -6.92 7.58 8.84
C THR A 34 -6.22 6.48 8.06
N LEU A 35 -4.94 6.24 8.33
CA LEU A 35 -4.15 5.16 7.73
C LEU A 35 -3.83 4.11 8.80
N THR A 36 -4.54 2.99 8.78
CA THR A 36 -4.43 1.93 9.77
C THR A 36 -3.85 0.65 9.17
N LEU A 37 -3.40 -0.28 10.02
CA LEU A 37 -2.93 -1.59 9.57
C LEU A 37 -4.05 -2.40 8.93
N GLU A 38 -5.26 -2.34 9.48
CA GLU A 38 -6.45 -2.98 8.90
C GLU A 38 -6.76 -2.38 7.54
N GLY A 39 -6.68 -1.06 7.42
CA GLY A 39 -6.87 -0.36 6.15
C GLY A 39 -5.83 -0.77 5.11
N ALA A 40 -4.56 -0.91 5.51
CA ALA A 40 -3.50 -1.38 4.64
C ALA A 40 -3.75 -2.81 4.14
N HIS A 41 -4.22 -3.69 5.00
CA HIS A 41 -4.58 -5.06 4.63
C HIS A 41 -5.73 -5.08 3.63
N LEU A 42 -6.79 -4.31 3.88
CA LEU A 42 -7.94 -4.22 2.97
C LEU A 42 -7.54 -3.65 1.61
N LEU A 43 -6.71 -2.61 1.59
CA LEU A 43 -6.17 -2.06 0.35
C LEU A 43 -5.32 -3.08 -0.41
N GLY A 44 -4.54 -3.88 0.32
CA GLY A 44 -3.74 -4.97 -0.28
C GLY A 44 -4.62 -6.01 -0.95
N ARG A 45 -5.72 -6.43 -0.32
CA ARG A 45 -6.68 -7.35 -0.92
C ARG A 45 -7.33 -6.78 -2.18
N ALA A 46 -7.74 -5.53 -2.13
CA ALA A 46 -8.35 -4.85 -3.27
C ALA A 46 -7.35 -4.66 -4.41
N MET A 47 -6.12 -4.26 -4.09
CA MET A 47 -5.03 -4.13 -5.07
C MET A 47 -4.73 -5.46 -5.76
N SER A 48 -4.70 -6.54 -5.00
CA SER A 48 -4.45 -7.89 -5.52
C SER A 48 -5.54 -8.31 -6.51
N ALA A 49 -6.81 -8.07 -6.16
CA ALA A 49 -7.93 -8.36 -7.06
C ALA A 49 -7.80 -7.57 -8.37
N GLN A 50 -7.46 -6.29 -8.29
CA GLN A 50 -7.27 -5.43 -9.46
C GLN A 50 -6.07 -5.89 -10.29
N ALA A 51 -4.95 -6.21 -9.66
CA ALA A 51 -3.75 -6.69 -10.34
C ALA A 51 -4.03 -7.99 -11.11
N ARG A 52 -4.72 -8.93 -10.48
CA ARG A 52 -5.10 -10.20 -11.12
C ARG A 52 -6.05 -9.99 -12.28
N ALA A 53 -7.00 -9.07 -12.15
CA ALA A 53 -7.92 -8.72 -13.24
C ALA A 53 -7.16 -8.15 -14.45
N GLU A 54 -6.01 -7.51 -14.25
CA GLU A 54 -5.13 -7.00 -15.30
C GLU A 54 -4.02 -7.98 -15.70
N GLY A 55 -4.06 -9.23 -15.20
CA GLY A 55 -3.15 -10.29 -15.59
C GLY A 55 -1.87 -10.41 -14.78
N ALA A 56 -1.68 -9.61 -13.74
CA ALA A 56 -0.52 -9.72 -12.86
C ALA A 56 -0.75 -10.80 -11.80
N GLU A 57 0.25 -11.66 -11.60
CA GLU A 57 0.23 -12.71 -10.57
C GLU A 57 1.08 -12.36 -9.35
N ARG A 58 2.04 -11.45 -9.54
CA ARG A 58 2.98 -11.00 -8.51
C ARG A 58 2.94 -9.50 -8.37
N VAL A 59 3.06 -9.03 -7.14
CA VAL A 59 3.11 -7.62 -6.80
C VAL A 59 4.43 -7.31 -6.11
N LEU A 60 5.14 -6.32 -6.61
CA LEU A 60 6.35 -5.81 -5.98
C LEU A 60 5.97 -4.89 -4.83
N LEU A 61 6.65 -5.01 -3.70
CA LEU A 61 6.41 -4.22 -2.51
C LEU A 61 7.70 -3.59 -2.03
N GLY A 62 7.73 -2.27 -1.99
CA GLY A 62 8.84 -1.51 -1.44
C GLY A 62 8.38 -0.57 -0.33
N ARG A 63 9.31 -0.09 0.49
CA ARG A 63 9.02 0.86 1.55
C ARG A 63 10.14 1.87 1.73
N ASP A 64 9.78 3.04 2.25
CA ASP A 64 10.74 4.06 2.68
C ASP A 64 11.22 3.82 4.13
N GLY A 65 12.06 4.70 4.63
CA GLY A 65 12.68 4.59 5.94
C GLY A 65 11.85 5.11 7.11
N ARG A 66 10.57 5.44 6.92
CA ARG A 66 9.71 5.90 8.01
C ARG A 66 9.47 4.79 9.03
N LEU A 67 9.32 5.18 10.31
CA LEU A 67 9.11 4.21 11.39
C LEU A 67 7.84 3.38 11.22
N SER A 68 6.79 3.94 10.62
CA SER A 68 5.54 3.24 10.36
C SER A 68 5.58 2.34 9.12
N SER A 69 6.57 2.50 8.25
CA SER A 69 6.63 1.80 6.96
C SER A 69 6.76 0.29 7.08
N PRO A 70 7.59 -0.29 7.99
CA PRO A 70 7.66 -1.74 8.12
C PRO A 70 6.33 -2.40 8.48
N ALA A 71 5.60 -1.85 9.44
CA ALA A 71 4.30 -2.40 9.85
C ALA A 71 3.25 -2.28 8.75
N LEU A 72 3.19 -1.14 8.08
CA LEU A 72 2.28 -0.91 6.96
C LEU A 72 2.61 -1.82 5.77
N ALA A 73 3.89 -2.00 5.45
CA ALA A 73 4.33 -2.89 4.39
C ALA A 73 3.97 -4.35 4.70
N HIS A 74 4.14 -4.77 5.95
CA HIS A 74 3.74 -6.12 6.38
C HIS A 74 2.23 -6.34 6.19
N ALA A 75 1.41 -5.42 6.69
CA ALA A 75 -0.05 -5.49 6.56
C ALA A 75 -0.49 -5.47 5.09
N MET A 76 0.12 -4.61 4.28
CA MET A 76 -0.12 -4.55 2.84
C MET A 76 0.24 -5.89 2.17
N GLY A 77 1.40 -6.45 2.46
CA GLY A 77 1.85 -7.74 1.94
C GLY A 77 0.92 -8.90 2.30
N GLU A 78 0.45 -8.93 3.54
CA GLU A 78 -0.55 -9.93 3.98
C GLU A 78 -1.86 -9.79 3.21
N GLY A 79 -2.31 -8.55 2.99
CA GLY A 79 -3.51 -8.26 2.18
C GLY A 79 -3.35 -8.70 0.73
N LEU A 80 -2.21 -8.41 0.13
CA LEU A 80 -1.89 -8.82 -1.25
C LEU A 80 -1.94 -10.34 -1.39
N ARG A 81 -1.38 -11.08 -0.44
CA ARG A 81 -1.41 -12.56 -0.44
C ARG A 81 -2.81 -13.09 -0.22
N ALA A 82 -3.56 -12.49 0.71
CA ALA A 82 -4.95 -12.87 0.96
C ALA A 82 -5.84 -12.67 -0.28
N GLY A 83 -5.52 -11.69 -1.12
CA GLY A 83 -6.19 -11.45 -2.40
C GLY A 83 -5.74 -12.36 -3.53
N GLY A 84 -4.70 -13.17 -3.34
CA GLY A 84 -4.26 -14.21 -4.27
C GLY A 84 -3.02 -13.88 -5.10
N CYS A 85 -2.34 -12.77 -4.86
CA CYS A 85 -1.06 -12.47 -5.50
C CYS A 85 0.12 -12.92 -4.64
N ASP A 86 1.19 -13.34 -5.29
CA ASP A 86 2.49 -13.48 -4.65
C ASP A 86 3.12 -12.10 -4.48
N VAL A 87 3.94 -11.95 -3.46
CA VAL A 87 4.61 -10.68 -3.14
C VAL A 87 6.11 -10.85 -3.30
N ILE A 88 6.72 -9.95 -4.07
CA ILE A 88 8.17 -9.80 -4.11
C ILE A 88 8.52 -8.58 -3.26
N ASP A 89 9.08 -8.82 -2.08
CA ASP A 89 9.46 -7.77 -1.15
C ASP A 89 10.84 -7.22 -1.52
N LEU A 90 10.89 -5.96 -1.96
CA LEU A 90 12.14 -5.26 -2.28
C LEU A 90 12.78 -4.65 -1.03
N GLY A 91 12.07 -4.63 0.10
CA GLY A 91 12.56 -4.03 1.33
C GLY A 91 12.61 -2.52 1.28
N LEU A 92 13.64 -1.96 1.92
CA LEU A 92 13.88 -0.52 1.98
C LEU A 92 14.54 -0.05 0.70
N VAL A 93 13.79 0.63 -0.16
CA VAL A 93 14.25 1.12 -1.46
C VAL A 93 13.68 2.50 -1.76
N PRO A 94 14.35 3.31 -2.58
CA PRO A 94 13.76 4.54 -3.12
C PRO A 94 12.61 4.22 -4.08
N THR A 95 11.63 5.10 -4.17
CA THR A 95 10.47 4.92 -5.06
C THR A 95 10.84 4.61 -6.52
N PRO A 96 11.85 5.27 -7.15
CA PRO A 96 12.25 4.94 -8.51
C PRO A 96 12.69 3.48 -8.71
N VAL A 97 13.24 2.85 -7.68
CA VAL A 97 13.66 1.44 -7.74
C VAL A 97 12.44 0.53 -7.89
N LEU A 98 11.35 0.82 -7.20
CA LEU A 98 10.10 0.09 -7.37
C LEU A 98 9.58 0.22 -8.81
N TYR A 99 9.52 1.42 -9.35
CA TYR A 99 9.07 1.64 -10.72
C TYR A 99 9.95 0.89 -11.73
N PHE A 100 11.26 0.96 -11.57
CA PHE A 100 12.18 0.20 -12.40
C PHE A 100 11.91 -1.30 -12.33
N ALA A 101 11.72 -1.83 -11.12
CA ALA A 101 11.49 -3.26 -10.91
C ALA A 101 10.19 -3.74 -11.57
N THR A 102 9.13 -2.92 -11.62
CA THR A 102 7.88 -3.30 -12.32
C THR A 102 8.07 -3.51 -13.81
N HIS A 103 9.09 -2.90 -14.41
CA HIS A 103 9.43 -3.09 -15.82
C HIS A 103 10.46 -4.19 -16.05
N HIS A 104 11.13 -4.64 -15.00
CA HIS A 104 12.21 -5.60 -15.08
C HIS A 104 11.77 -7.04 -14.78
N TYR A 105 10.92 -7.23 -13.78
CA TYR A 105 10.43 -8.56 -13.42
C TYR A 105 9.28 -8.97 -14.33
N GLN A 106 9.37 -10.18 -14.88
CA GLN A 106 8.26 -10.77 -15.65
C GLN A 106 7.11 -11.12 -14.71
N ASP A 107 5.88 -10.94 -15.18
CA ASP A 107 4.63 -11.20 -14.44
C ASP A 107 4.46 -10.36 -13.16
N ALA A 108 5.23 -9.29 -13.02
CA ALA A 108 5.20 -8.38 -11.88
C ALA A 108 5.15 -6.91 -12.35
N ASP A 109 4.20 -6.59 -13.21
CA ASP A 109 3.92 -5.24 -13.68
C ASP A 109 3.02 -4.45 -12.74
N ALA A 110 2.80 -4.98 -11.54
CA ALA A 110 2.10 -4.36 -10.43
C ALA A 110 3.05 -4.12 -9.26
N GLY A 111 2.90 -3.00 -8.59
CA GLY A 111 3.72 -2.66 -7.44
C GLY A 111 3.05 -1.73 -6.46
N VAL A 112 3.49 -1.80 -5.22
CA VAL A 112 3.08 -0.90 -4.14
C VAL A 112 4.32 -0.35 -3.46
N MET A 113 4.40 0.98 -3.35
CA MET A 113 5.42 1.67 -2.57
C MET A 113 4.80 2.26 -1.32
N VAL A 114 5.30 1.84 -0.16
CA VAL A 114 4.91 2.39 1.13
C VAL A 114 5.81 3.59 1.40
N THR A 115 5.25 4.79 1.28
CA THR A 115 6.03 6.02 1.42
C THR A 115 5.19 7.19 1.90
N GLY A 116 5.77 7.98 2.80
CA GLY A 116 5.23 9.27 3.22
C GLY A 116 5.61 10.42 2.30
N SER A 117 6.47 10.20 1.32
CA SER A 117 6.99 11.25 0.42
C SER A 117 7.55 12.45 1.22
N HIS A 118 7.00 13.64 1.03
CA HIS A 118 7.43 14.87 1.71
C HIS A 118 6.53 15.26 2.90
N HIS A 119 5.60 14.38 3.29
CA HIS A 119 4.68 14.65 4.39
C HIS A 119 5.37 14.51 5.76
N PRO A 120 4.77 15.08 6.84
CA PRO A 120 5.30 14.94 8.19
C PRO A 120 5.50 13.48 8.61
N ALA A 121 6.30 13.26 9.65
CA ALA A 121 6.72 11.92 10.08
C ALA A 121 5.56 11.01 10.52
N ASP A 122 4.44 11.57 10.99
CA ASP A 122 3.23 10.84 11.38
C ASP A 122 2.32 10.46 10.20
N TYR A 123 2.64 10.92 9.00
CA TYR A 123 1.97 10.53 7.76
C TYR A 123 2.70 9.39 7.07
N ASN A 124 1.93 8.61 6.33
CA ASN A 124 2.45 7.61 5.42
C ASN A 124 1.44 7.38 4.29
N GLY A 125 1.71 6.48 3.40
CA GLY A 125 0.78 6.20 2.32
C GLY A 125 1.30 5.13 1.39
N PHE A 126 0.53 4.95 0.31
CA PHE A 126 0.82 3.96 -0.71
C PHE A 126 0.75 4.59 -2.09
N LYS A 127 1.75 4.29 -2.90
CA LYS A 127 1.73 4.55 -4.34
C LYS A 127 1.56 3.23 -5.06
N PHE A 128 0.62 3.18 -5.99
CA PHE A 128 0.27 1.96 -6.70
C PHE A 128 0.69 2.06 -8.16
N VAL A 129 1.22 0.97 -8.68
CA VAL A 129 1.56 0.81 -10.10
C VAL A 129 0.81 -0.40 -10.62
N LEU A 130 0.10 -0.23 -11.73
CA LEU A 130 -0.63 -1.28 -12.42
C LEU A 130 -0.39 -1.15 -13.92
N GLY A 131 -0.08 -2.24 -14.59
CA GLY A 131 0.19 -2.22 -16.02
C GLY A 131 1.37 -1.33 -16.40
N GLY A 132 2.36 -1.18 -15.50
CA GLY A 132 3.50 -0.31 -15.69
C GLY A 132 3.22 1.19 -15.49
N HIS A 133 2.02 1.55 -15.04
CA HIS A 133 1.61 2.95 -14.86
C HIS A 133 1.20 3.23 -13.42
N ALA A 134 1.63 4.40 -12.90
CA ALA A 134 1.19 4.89 -11.60
C ALA A 134 -0.32 5.15 -11.61
N ARG A 135 -1.00 4.73 -10.54
CA ARG A 135 -2.46 4.90 -10.37
C ARG A 135 -2.73 5.78 -9.17
N GLY A 136 -3.66 6.69 -9.31
CA GLY A 136 -4.13 7.55 -8.23
C GLY A 136 -5.58 7.94 -8.45
N GLY A 137 -6.20 8.61 -7.49
CA GLY A 137 -7.55 9.17 -7.59
C GLY A 137 -8.57 8.24 -8.23
N ALA A 138 -9.02 8.60 -9.42
CA ALA A 138 -10.01 7.85 -10.18
C ALA A 138 -9.54 6.43 -10.54
N GLY A 139 -8.25 6.23 -10.80
CA GLY A 139 -7.67 4.90 -11.07
C GLY A 139 -7.69 3.96 -9.87
N LEU A 140 -7.86 4.50 -8.67
CA LEU A 140 -7.96 3.74 -7.41
C LEU A 140 -9.41 3.63 -6.91
N ALA A 141 -10.37 4.20 -7.62
CA ALA A 141 -11.77 4.20 -7.19
C ALA A 141 -12.32 2.78 -6.94
N GLY A 142 -11.86 1.80 -7.71
CA GLY A 142 -12.22 0.39 -7.53
C GLY A 142 -11.71 -0.21 -6.22
N LEU A 143 -10.68 0.36 -5.59
CA LEU A 143 -10.11 -0.12 -4.33
C LEU A 143 -10.96 0.27 -3.10
N ARG A 144 -11.93 1.15 -3.27
CA ARG A 144 -12.81 1.58 -2.18
C ARG A 144 -13.86 0.55 -1.79
N ARG A 145 -14.02 -0.47 -2.57
CA ARG A 145 -15.10 -1.46 -2.42
C ARG A 145 -14.67 -2.76 -1.80
#